data_572e293fc55d255bfa46761621c26b9e
#
_entry.id   572e293fc55d255bfa46761621c26b9e
#
_cell.length_a   1.000
_cell.length_b   1.000
_cell.length_c   1.000
_cell.angle_alpha   90.00
_cell.angle_beta   90.00
_cell.angle_gamma   90.00
#
_symmetry.space_group_name_H-M   'P 1'
#
loop_
_entity.id
_entity.type
_entity.pdbx_description
1 polymer ?
#
loop_
_entity_poly.entity_id
_entity_poly.type
_entity_poly.pdbx_seq_one_letter_code
_entity_poly.pdbx_strand_id
1 'polypeptide(L)'
;MGDYFQHWLDVGAQVTRPPKIFRVNWFRTNENGRYLWPGFGDNLRVLKWILERCDGKGKAVDTVIGGVPTLDAIDRSGLALSDTDMGRLLRVDPAEWVEAIAGQEELLHMFGDRMPKELRGEHEQLARRINAAITPPDLVGREGGE
;
A
#
# COMPACT_ATOMS: atom_id res chain seq x y z
N MET A 1 19.14 8.67 -10.47
CA MET A 1 17.99 8.53 -9.53
C MET A 1 18.43 8.03 -8.16
N GLY A 2 19.34 7.05 -8.02
CA GLY A 2 19.77 6.55 -6.72
C GLY A 2 20.24 7.64 -5.77
N ASP A 3 21.12 8.53 -6.23
CA ASP A 3 21.60 9.68 -5.43
C ASP A 3 20.46 10.63 -5.00
N TYR A 4 19.41 10.73 -5.83
CA TYR A 4 18.22 11.53 -5.50
C TYR A 4 17.37 10.87 -4.40
N PHE A 5 17.23 9.55 -4.42
CA PHE A 5 16.58 8.81 -3.34
C PHE A 5 17.36 8.94 -2.03
N GLN A 6 18.70 8.84 -2.09
CA GLN A 6 19.54 9.06 -0.91
C GLN A 6 19.33 10.46 -0.34
N HIS A 7 19.31 11.48 -1.19
CA HIS A 7 19.04 12.86 -0.75
C HIS A 7 17.70 12.98 -0.02
N TRP A 8 16.62 12.32 -0.52
CA TRP A 8 15.33 12.34 0.17
C TRP A 8 15.36 11.63 1.53
N LEU A 9 16.10 10.54 1.66
CA LEU A 9 16.30 9.85 2.94
C LEU A 9 17.07 10.74 3.92
N ASP A 10 18.14 11.40 3.46
CA ASP A 10 18.95 12.31 4.28
C ASP A 10 18.14 13.52 4.76
N VAL A 11 17.32 14.11 3.89
CA VAL A 11 16.39 15.19 4.28
C VAL A 11 15.37 14.67 5.28
N GLY A 12 14.79 13.48 5.04
CA GLY A 12 13.84 12.87 5.96
C GLY A 12 14.41 12.66 7.36
N ALA A 13 15.67 12.26 7.46
CA ALA A 13 16.37 12.06 8.73
C ALA A 13 16.63 13.37 9.52
N GLN A 14 16.64 14.52 8.83
CA GLN A 14 16.92 15.83 9.43
C GLN A 14 15.67 16.56 9.93
N VAL A 15 14.47 16.13 9.49
CA VAL A 15 13.22 16.80 9.85
C VAL A 15 12.51 16.09 10.99
N THR A 16 12.02 16.84 11.97
CA THR A 16 11.29 16.29 13.12
C THR A 16 9.89 15.81 12.78
N ARG A 17 9.28 16.32 11.70
CA ARG A 17 7.94 15.98 11.24
C ARG A 17 7.95 15.78 9.72
N PRO A 18 8.46 14.65 9.24
CA PRO A 18 8.47 14.37 7.80
C PRO A 18 7.04 14.27 7.24
N PRO A 19 6.82 14.66 5.99
CA PRO A 19 5.52 14.50 5.34
C PRO A 19 5.15 13.03 5.26
N LYS A 20 3.85 12.71 5.44
CA LYS A 20 3.33 11.36 5.20
C LYS A 20 3.04 11.19 3.71
N ILE A 21 3.35 10.03 3.19
CA ILE A 21 3.13 9.67 1.79
C ILE A 21 1.95 8.69 1.72
N PHE A 22 1.00 9.00 0.83
CA PHE A 22 -0.16 8.17 0.56
C PHE A 22 -0.19 7.77 -0.89
N ARG A 23 -0.50 6.50 -1.15
CA ARG A 23 -0.74 6.00 -2.49
C ARG A 23 -2.24 5.76 -2.68
N VAL A 24 -2.79 6.28 -3.76
CA VAL A 24 -4.22 6.14 -4.08
C VAL A 24 -4.37 5.52 -5.46
N ASN A 25 -5.27 4.54 -5.59
CA ASN A 25 -5.66 3.97 -6.87
C ASN A 25 -7.12 4.36 -7.17
N TRP A 26 -7.31 5.30 -8.11
CA TRP A 26 -8.61 5.75 -8.57
C TRP A 26 -9.26 4.84 -9.63
N PHE A 27 -8.53 3.88 -10.17
CA PHE A 27 -8.86 3.17 -11.40
C PHE A 27 -9.21 1.70 -11.19
N ARG A 28 -9.47 1.28 -9.95
CA ARG A 28 -9.90 -0.08 -9.68
C ARG A 28 -11.25 -0.35 -10.32
N THR A 29 -11.34 -1.46 -11.07
CA THR A 29 -12.55 -1.86 -11.80
C THR A 29 -13.21 -3.08 -11.16
N ASN A 30 -14.50 -3.27 -11.48
CA ASN A 30 -15.20 -4.52 -11.24
C ASN A 30 -14.97 -5.52 -12.40
N GLU A 31 -15.61 -6.70 -12.32
CA GLU A 31 -15.50 -7.78 -13.30
C GLU A 31 -15.96 -7.37 -14.71
N ASN A 32 -16.78 -6.33 -14.81
CA ASN A 32 -17.29 -5.79 -16.09
C ASN A 32 -16.44 -4.62 -16.62
N GLY A 33 -15.27 -4.36 -16.03
CA GLY A 33 -14.39 -3.26 -16.41
C GLY A 33 -14.88 -1.85 -16.01
N ARG A 34 -15.97 -1.74 -15.24
CA ARG A 34 -16.46 -0.45 -14.75
C ARG A 34 -15.68 -0.02 -13.51
N TYR A 35 -15.28 1.25 -13.47
CA TYR A 35 -14.63 1.83 -12.30
C TYR A 35 -15.52 1.72 -11.06
N LEU A 36 -14.93 1.26 -9.95
CA LEU A 36 -15.61 1.15 -8.67
C LEU A 36 -15.77 2.51 -8.00
N TRP A 37 -14.74 3.37 -8.09
CA TRP A 37 -14.81 4.72 -7.53
C TRP A 37 -15.63 5.64 -8.45
N PRO A 38 -16.55 6.46 -7.90
CA PRO A 38 -17.49 7.25 -8.72
C PRO A 38 -16.83 8.29 -9.61
N GLY A 39 -15.63 8.78 -9.24
CA GLY A 39 -14.88 9.68 -10.08
C GLY A 39 -14.37 10.93 -9.37
N PHE A 40 -13.93 11.88 -10.17
CA PHE A 40 -13.17 13.06 -9.74
C PHE A 40 -13.89 13.92 -8.70
N GLY A 41 -15.20 14.13 -8.84
CA GLY A 41 -15.99 14.95 -7.92
C GLY A 41 -15.97 14.46 -6.47
N ASP A 42 -15.74 13.16 -6.26
CA ASP A 42 -15.75 12.52 -4.95
C ASP A 42 -14.36 12.29 -4.35
N ASN A 43 -13.31 12.62 -5.08
CA ASN A 43 -11.92 12.43 -4.63
C ASN A 43 -11.62 13.21 -3.34
N LEU A 44 -12.28 14.34 -3.11
CA LEU A 44 -12.11 15.14 -1.89
C LEU A 44 -12.42 14.34 -0.61
N ARG A 45 -13.29 13.34 -0.67
CA ARG A 45 -13.62 12.45 0.46
C ARG A 45 -12.41 11.64 0.93
N VAL A 46 -11.63 11.13 -0.03
CA VAL A 46 -10.37 10.43 0.26
C VAL A 46 -9.31 11.40 0.76
N LEU A 47 -9.20 12.60 0.16
CA LEU A 47 -8.29 13.63 0.64
C LEU A 47 -8.62 14.09 2.07
N LYS A 48 -9.89 14.18 2.43
CA LYS A 48 -10.32 14.45 3.82
C LYS A 48 -9.79 13.37 4.77
N TRP A 49 -9.97 12.08 4.43
CA TRP A 49 -9.44 10.99 5.23
C TRP A 49 -7.91 11.06 5.35
N ILE A 50 -7.19 11.40 4.27
CA ILE A 50 -5.72 11.59 4.29
C ILE A 50 -5.33 12.67 5.30
N LEU A 51 -6.01 13.82 5.29
CA LEU A 51 -5.77 14.90 6.25
C LEU A 51 -6.04 14.45 7.69
N GLU A 52 -7.15 13.74 7.92
CA GLU A 52 -7.47 13.15 9.23
C GLU A 52 -6.41 12.16 9.68
N ARG A 53 -5.82 11.36 8.76
CA ARG A 53 -4.67 10.48 9.06
C ARG A 53 -3.42 11.28 9.43
N CYS A 54 -3.17 12.39 8.78
CA CYS A 54 -2.07 13.30 9.15
C CYS A 54 -2.23 13.83 10.57
N ASP A 55 -3.47 14.11 10.99
CA ASP A 55 -3.82 14.58 12.34
C ASP A 55 -3.95 13.46 13.38
N GLY A 56 -3.74 12.19 12.99
CA GLY A 56 -3.86 11.04 13.89
C GLY A 56 -5.30 10.61 14.18
N LYS A 57 -6.30 11.12 13.45
CA LYS A 57 -7.74 10.88 13.71
C LYS A 57 -8.38 9.86 12.76
N GLY A 58 -7.95 9.80 11.50
CA GLY A 58 -8.54 8.92 10.48
C GLY A 58 -8.39 7.44 10.86
N LYS A 59 -9.50 6.67 10.79
CA LYS A 59 -9.48 5.23 11.05
C LYS A 59 -8.79 4.47 9.93
N ALA A 60 -7.96 3.51 10.28
CA ALA A 60 -7.28 2.62 9.35
C ALA A 60 -7.13 1.22 9.94
N VAL A 61 -6.98 0.23 9.08
CA VAL A 61 -6.57 -1.13 9.40
C VAL A 61 -5.22 -1.41 8.74
N ASP A 62 -4.33 -2.05 9.48
CA ASP A 62 -3.02 -2.44 8.97
C ASP A 62 -3.15 -3.66 8.06
N THR A 63 -2.49 -3.59 6.91
CA THR A 63 -2.43 -4.66 5.91
C THR A 63 -0.98 -4.95 5.54
N VAL A 64 -0.76 -5.96 4.71
CA VAL A 64 0.59 -6.31 4.22
C VAL A 64 1.27 -5.18 3.44
N ILE A 65 0.50 -4.25 2.88
CA ILE A 65 1.01 -3.09 2.13
C ILE A 65 1.00 -1.78 2.93
N GLY A 66 0.55 -1.80 4.19
CA GLY A 66 0.40 -0.64 5.04
C GLY A 66 -1.04 -0.37 5.46
N GLY A 67 -1.29 0.79 6.08
CA GLY A 67 -2.60 1.16 6.59
C GLY A 67 -3.58 1.57 5.47
N VAL A 68 -4.73 0.89 5.39
CA VAL A 68 -5.84 1.25 4.50
C VAL A 68 -7.04 1.76 5.31
N PRO A 69 -7.94 2.58 4.74
CA PRO A 69 -9.16 3.01 5.43
C PRO A 69 -9.99 1.83 5.93
N THR A 70 -10.62 1.95 7.08
CA THR A 70 -11.72 1.05 7.46
C THR A 70 -12.96 1.34 6.59
N LEU A 71 -13.90 0.40 6.53
CA LEU A 71 -15.10 0.51 5.68
C LEU A 71 -15.92 1.78 5.95
N ASP A 72 -15.89 2.26 7.19
CA ASP A 72 -16.59 3.45 7.67
C ASP A 72 -15.73 4.72 7.73
N ALA A 73 -14.47 4.66 7.34
CA ALA A 73 -13.53 5.77 7.48
C ALA A 73 -13.72 6.88 6.44
N ILE A 74 -14.31 6.54 5.29
CA ILE A 74 -14.58 7.49 4.21
C ILE A 74 -16.08 7.76 4.17
N ASP A 75 -16.46 9.02 4.33
CA ASP A 75 -17.86 9.43 4.22
C ASP A 75 -18.40 9.17 2.80
N ARG A 76 -19.44 8.34 2.73
CA ARG A 76 -20.09 7.93 1.47
C ARG A 76 -21.51 8.53 1.34
N SER A 77 -21.87 9.48 2.18
CA SER A 77 -23.20 10.13 2.13
C SER A 77 -23.48 10.69 0.75
N GLY A 78 -24.59 10.28 0.14
CA GLY A 78 -25.00 10.70 -1.20
C GLY A 78 -24.25 10.01 -2.36
N LEU A 79 -23.35 9.03 -2.09
CA LEU A 79 -22.72 8.23 -3.13
C LEU A 79 -23.55 6.98 -3.45
N ALA A 80 -23.64 6.64 -4.74
CA ALA A 80 -24.16 5.36 -5.20
C ALA A 80 -23.06 4.27 -5.14
N LEU A 81 -22.40 4.15 -3.98
CA LEU A 81 -21.34 3.19 -3.72
C LEU A 81 -21.78 2.23 -2.61
N SER A 82 -22.01 0.97 -2.97
CA SER A 82 -22.43 -0.07 -2.02
C SER A 82 -21.32 -0.44 -1.03
N ASP A 83 -21.68 -1.04 0.12
CA ASP A 83 -20.70 -1.60 1.06
C ASP A 83 -19.85 -2.69 0.40
N THR A 84 -20.44 -3.48 -0.49
CA THR A 84 -19.71 -4.51 -1.25
C THR A 84 -18.65 -3.88 -2.15
N ASP A 85 -18.97 -2.84 -2.90
CA ASP A 85 -18.01 -2.18 -3.79
C ASP A 85 -16.96 -1.41 -3.02
N MET A 86 -17.32 -0.80 -1.88
CA MET A 86 -16.34 -0.21 -0.97
C MET A 86 -15.41 -1.26 -0.39
N GLY A 87 -15.92 -2.43 0.01
CA GLY A 87 -15.09 -3.55 0.45
C GLY A 87 -14.12 -4.03 -0.64
N ARG A 88 -14.57 -4.08 -1.90
CA ARG A 88 -13.70 -4.41 -3.06
C ARG A 88 -12.63 -3.34 -3.27
N LEU A 89 -12.96 -2.06 -3.13
CA LEU A 89 -11.99 -0.95 -3.24
C LEU A 89 -10.88 -1.05 -2.19
N LEU A 90 -11.22 -1.44 -0.96
CA LEU A 90 -10.31 -1.51 0.17
C LEU A 90 -9.61 -2.86 0.31
N ARG A 91 -10.04 -3.89 -0.44
CA ARG A 91 -9.44 -5.22 -0.39
C ARG A 91 -7.97 -5.18 -0.78
N VAL A 92 -7.12 -5.75 0.05
CA VAL A 92 -5.73 -6.05 -0.25
C VAL A 92 -5.60 -7.56 -0.40
N ASP A 93 -5.32 -8.02 -1.61
CA ASP A 93 -5.05 -9.42 -1.90
C ASP A 93 -3.55 -9.62 -2.09
N PRO A 94 -2.86 -10.35 -1.19
CA PRO A 94 -1.42 -10.54 -1.29
C PRO A 94 -0.98 -11.16 -2.61
N ALA A 95 -1.79 -12.03 -3.22
CA ALA A 95 -1.45 -12.68 -4.48
C ALA A 95 -1.34 -11.70 -5.65
N GLU A 96 -2.17 -10.63 -5.66
CA GLU A 96 -2.11 -9.57 -6.67
C GLU A 96 -0.79 -8.76 -6.62
N TRP A 97 -0.04 -8.85 -5.50
CA TRP A 97 1.19 -8.08 -5.28
C TRP A 97 2.47 -8.81 -5.69
N VAL A 98 2.40 -10.10 -5.97
CA VAL A 98 3.60 -10.91 -6.34
C VAL A 98 4.28 -10.33 -7.58
N GLU A 99 3.50 -10.10 -8.65
CA GLU A 99 4.01 -9.53 -9.89
C GLU A 99 4.54 -8.09 -9.69
N ALA A 100 3.83 -7.28 -8.88
CA ALA A 100 4.26 -5.92 -8.57
C ALA A 100 5.60 -5.90 -7.82
N ILE A 101 5.84 -6.84 -6.91
CA ILE A 101 7.12 -6.98 -6.18
C ILE A 101 8.25 -7.35 -7.15
N ALA A 102 8.03 -8.29 -8.07
CA ALA A 102 9.02 -8.66 -9.09
C ALA A 102 9.37 -7.46 -9.98
N GLY A 103 8.37 -6.71 -10.47
CA GLY A 103 8.61 -5.51 -11.26
C GLY A 103 9.32 -4.39 -10.48
N GLN A 104 9.06 -4.25 -9.19
CA GLN A 104 9.79 -3.33 -8.32
C GLN A 104 11.27 -3.75 -8.17
N GLU A 105 11.54 -5.04 -8.00
CA GLU A 105 12.90 -5.57 -7.90
C GLU A 105 13.71 -5.26 -9.16
N GLU A 106 13.13 -5.49 -10.35
CA GLU A 106 13.76 -5.12 -11.63
C GLU A 106 14.11 -3.63 -11.70
N LEU A 107 13.17 -2.76 -11.30
CA LEU A 107 13.39 -1.32 -11.24
C LEU A 107 14.53 -0.95 -10.29
N LEU A 108 14.56 -1.54 -9.09
CA LEU A 108 15.59 -1.28 -8.08
C LEU A 108 16.97 -1.74 -8.56
N HIS A 109 17.05 -2.87 -9.26
CA HIS A 109 18.29 -3.36 -9.89
C HIS A 109 18.89 -2.40 -10.90
N MET A 110 18.09 -1.63 -11.63
CA MET A 110 18.58 -0.65 -12.62
C MET A 110 19.45 0.46 -12.00
N PHE A 111 19.35 0.70 -10.70
CA PHE A 111 20.15 1.72 -9.99
C PHE A 111 21.50 1.18 -9.51
N GLY A 112 21.73 -0.14 -9.54
CA GLY A 112 22.98 -0.79 -9.15
C GLY A 112 23.44 -0.37 -7.76
N ASP A 113 24.73 -0.06 -7.63
CA ASP A 113 25.36 0.35 -6.37
C ASP A 113 24.89 1.71 -5.83
N ARG A 114 24.16 2.48 -6.64
CA ARG A 114 23.57 3.76 -6.22
C ARG A 114 22.23 3.62 -5.52
N MET A 115 21.68 2.40 -5.42
CA MET A 115 20.44 2.15 -4.71
C MET A 115 20.67 2.26 -3.19
N PRO A 116 19.96 3.17 -2.48
CA PRO A 116 20.05 3.24 -1.02
C PRO A 116 19.66 1.92 -0.36
N LYS A 117 20.43 1.53 0.65
CA LYS A 117 20.20 0.27 1.39
C LYS A 117 18.85 0.27 2.11
N GLU A 118 18.42 1.43 2.57
CA GLU A 118 17.14 1.64 3.24
C GLU A 118 15.97 1.28 2.33
N LEU A 119 15.96 1.73 1.07
CA LEU A 119 14.91 1.39 0.11
C LEU A 119 14.92 -0.08 -0.27
N ARG A 120 16.11 -0.68 -0.41
CA ARG A 120 16.24 -2.12 -0.62
C ARG A 120 15.67 -2.89 0.56
N GLY A 121 15.99 -2.47 1.79
CA GLY A 121 15.47 -3.07 3.01
C GLY A 121 13.95 -2.99 3.11
N GLU A 122 13.34 -1.86 2.74
CA GLU A 122 11.88 -1.70 2.71
C GLU A 122 11.22 -2.62 1.68
N HIS A 123 11.80 -2.73 0.49
CA HIS A 123 11.33 -3.66 -0.54
C HIS A 123 11.38 -5.12 -0.06
N GLU A 124 12.50 -5.54 0.53
CA GLU A 124 12.64 -6.89 1.09
C GLU A 124 11.63 -7.16 2.22
N GLN A 125 11.36 -6.18 3.07
CA GLN A 125 10.35 -6.29 4.13
C GLN A 125 8.95 -6.44 3.54
N LEU A 126 8.62 -5.66 2.50
CA LEU A 126 7.34 -5.79 1.80
C LEU A 126 7.21 -7.18 1.18
N ALA A 127 8.22 -7.66 0.47
CA ALA A 127 8.24 -8.99 -0.12
C ALA A 127 8.03 -10.09 0.93
N ARG A 128 8.69 -10.00 2.09
CA ARG A 128 8.49 -10.95 3.21
C ARG A 128 7.06 -10.93 3.73
N ARG A 129 6.45 -9.74 3.94
CA ARG A 129 5.05 -9.64 4.41
C ARG A 129 4.07 -10.26 3.42
N ILE A 130 4.27 -10.02 2.12
CA ILE A 130 3.42 -10.58 1.07
C ILE A 130 3.54 -12.11 1.04
N ASN A 131 4.77 -12.64 1.00
CA ASN A 131 5.01 -14.07 0.96
C ASN A 131 4.45 -14.80 2.19
N ALA A 132 4.62 -14.23 3.38
CA ALA A 132 4.08 -14.80 4.61
C ALA A 132 2.54 -14.84 4.62
N ALA A 133 1.88 -13.90 3.96
CA ALA A 133 0.42 -13.85 3.89
C ALA A 133 -0.16 -14.82 2.83
N ILE A 134 0.64 -15.24 1.86
CA ILE A 134 0.24 -16.22 0.82
C ILE A 134 0.49 -17.65 1.29
N THR A 135 1.55 -17.87 2.08
CA THR A 135 1.94 -19.21 2.56
C THR A 135 1.07 -19.58 3.76
N PRO A 136 0.28 -20.67 3.70
CA PRO A 136 -0.50 -21.13 4.86
C PRO A 136 0.42 -21.48 6.03
N PRO A 137 0.04 -21.23 7.29
CA PRO A 137 0.86 -21.49 8.47
C PRO A 137 1.21 -22.98 8.69
N ASP A 138 0.52 -23.90 8.02
CA ASP A 138 0.67 -25.35 8.25
C ASP A 138 1.84 -26.02 7.50
N LEU A 139 2.58 -25.30 6.66
CA LEU A 139 3.70 -25.87 5.89
C LEU A 139 5.09 -25.61 6.50
N VAL A 140 5.19 -24.84 7.58
CA VAL A 140 6.49 -24.49 8.21
C VAL A 140 6.94 -25.51 9.28
N GLY A 141 6.16 -26.54 9.55
CA GLY A 141 6.34 -27.44 10.70
C GLY A 141 6.62 -28.93 10.42
N ARG A 142 7.06 -29.34 9.20
CA ARG A 142 7.34 -30.77 8.92
C ARG A 142 8.67 -31.04 8.21
N GLU A 143 9.72 -30.45 8.67
CA GLU A 143 11.08 -30.98 8.40
C GLU A 143 11.86 -31.04 9.72
N GLY A 144 11.93 -32.22 10.30
CA GLY A 144 12.77 -32.44 11.47
C GLY A 144 12.26 -33.54 12.42
N GLY A 145 12.22 -34.76 11.92
CA GLY A 145 11.93 -35.91 12.77
C GLY A 145 12.15 -37.24 12.09
N GLU A 146 13.41 -37.61 11.88
CA GLU A 146 13.92 -38.98 11.86
C GLU A 146 15.38 -38.95 12.30
#